data_1ff2381da2ddc5267e657c58668dfb2e
#
_entry.id   1ff2381da2ddc5267e657c58668dfb2e
#
_cell.length_a   1.000
_cell.length_b   1.000
_cell.length_c   1.000
_cell.angle_alpha   90.00
_cell.angle_beta   90.00
_cell.angle_gamma   90.00
#
_symmetry.space_group_name_H-M   'P 1'
#
loop_
_entity.id
_entity.type
_entity.pdbx_description
1 polymer ?
#
loop_
_entity_poly.entity_id
_entity_poly.type
_entity_poly.pdbx_seq_one_letter_code
_entity_poly.pdbx_strand_id
1 'polypeptide(L)'
;EEHKLKVAEAFLDDVGKGYARMDADDMIKMRVAPGDVVLITGRRSTVARAVQAPPSHCGQYLIMMDGNTRNNAQAGVDELVSVKKVPFKAANSVLLSPVQANQGVPTDEEIPHIRQLLQGLPVTIGDNLQITFLGARPRSYTVDGTNPRGAVLISSDTAIAFRAPEISAERAFRVSYEDIGGLDRE
;
A
#
# COMPACT_ATOMS: atom_id res chain seq x y z
N GLU A 1 -13.24 18.90 -3.75
CA GLU A 1 -12.17 19.92 -3.81
C GLU A 1 -10.88 19.34 -3.27
N GLU A 2 -9.78 19.67 -3.95
CA GLU A 2 -8.45 19.26 -3.52
C GLU A 2 -7.85 20.30 -2.59
N HIS A 3 -7.21 19.83 -1.54
CA HIS A 3 -6.45 20.67 -0.62
C HIS A 3 -4.99 20.22 -0.64
N LYS A 4 -4.09 21.16 -0.46
CA LYS A 4 -2.67 20.85 -0.37
C LYS A 4 -2.25 20.90 1.09
N LEU A 5 -1.60 19.82 1.51
CA LEU A 5 -1.07 19.67 2.86
C LEU A 5 0.40 19.28 2.79
N LYS A 6 1.13 19.64 3.83
CA LYS A 6 2.55 19.31 3.93
C LYS A 6 2.72 17.95 4.61
N VAL A 7 3.52 17.08 4.01
CA VAL A 7 3.77 15.73 4.52
C VAL A 7 4.60 15.81 5.81
N ALA A 8 4.17 15.09 6.82
CA ALA A 8 4.90 14.91 8.07
C ALA A 8 4.96 13.42 8.42
N GLU A 9 5.88 13.07 9.32
CA GLU A 9 6.00 11.70 9.80
C GLU A 9 4.79 11.29 10.64
N ALA A 10 4.39 10.02 10.51
CA ALA A 10 3.34 9.45 11.32
C ALA A 10 3.81 9.24 12.76
N PHE A 11 2.86 9.21 13.69
CA PHE A 11 3.15 8.71 15.03
C PHE A 11 3.54 7.23 14.96
N LEU A 12 4.37 6.81 15.91
CA LEU A 12 4.85 5.43 15.94
C LEU A 12 3.69 4.42 15.97
N ASP A 13 2.63 4.72 16.69
CA ASP A 13 1.46 3.85 16.80
C ASP A 13 0.66 3.74 15.49
N ASP A 14 0.85 4.67 14.56
CA ASP A 14 0.12 4.68 13.29
C ASP A 14 0.87 3.93 12.17
N VAL A 15 2.10 3.55 12.40
CA VAL A 15 2.92 2.89 11.38
C VAL A 15 2.29 1.55 10.97
N GLY A 16 2.11 1.36 9.67
CA GLY A 16 1.53 0.14 9.11
C GLY A 16 0.02 0.11 9.07
N LYS A 17 -0.66 1.15 9.55
CA LYS A 17 -2.14 1.19 9.61
C LYS A 17 -2.80 1.87 8.42
N GLY A 18 -2.01 2.51 7.54
CA GLY A 18 -2.57 3.23 6.40
C GLY A 18 -3.32 4.49 6.78
N TYR A 19 -2.95 5.12 7.89
CA TYR A 19 -3.61 6.33 8.38
C TYR A 19 -2.99 7.58 7.77
N ALA A 20 -3.85 8.58 7.57
CA ALA A 20 -3.43 9.95 7.27
C ALA A 20 -4.06 10.86 8.32
N ARG A 21 -3.24 11.33 9.26
CA ARG A 21 -3.72 12.24 10.30
C ARG A 21 -3.69 13.67 9.81
N MET A 22 -4.80 14.35 9.99
CA MET A 22 -4.97 15.73 9.53
C MET A 22 -5.67 16.53 10.62
N ASP A 23 -5.45 17.85 10.60
CA ASP A 23 -6.16 18.78 11.46
C ASP A 23 -7.66 18.68 11.22
N ALA A 24 -8.43 18.73 12.30
CA ALA A 24 -9.90 18.71 12.24
C ALA A 24 -10.45 19.81 11.33
N ASP A 25 -9.88 21.01 11.36
CA ASP A 25 -10.33 22.12 10.52
C ASP A 25 -10.08 21.84 9.04
N ASP A 26 -8.94 21.23 8.70
CA ASP A 26 -8.64 20.84 7.33
C ASP A 26 -9.60 19.75 6.86
N MET A 27 -9.91 18.80 7.73
CA MET A 27 -10.87 17.73 7.42
C MET A 27 -12.26 18.31 7.13
N ILE A 28 -12.71 19.28 7.93
CA ILE A 28 -13.99 19.96 7.72
C ILE A 28 -14.01 20.67 6.36
N LYS A 29 -12.95 21.40 6.03
CA LYS A 29 -12.84 22.10 4.74
C LYS A 29 -12.90 21.14 3.55
N MET A 30 -12.34 19.94 3.70
CA MET A 30 -12.37 18.91 2.66
C MET A 30 -13.63 18.05 2.68
N ARG A 31 -14.51 18.27 3.66
CA ARG A 31 -15.69 17.43 3.92
C ARG A 31 -15.33 15.97 4.18
N VAL A 32 -14.24 15.76 4.89
CA VAL A 32 -13.73 14.46 5.28
C VAL A 32 -14.05 14.22 6.75
N ALA A 33 -14.65 13.07 7.04
CA ALA A 33 -14.89 12.62 8.41
C ALA A 33 -13.83 11.58 8.81
N PRO A 34 -13.55 11.41 10.11
CA PRO A 34 -12.68 10.33 10.55
C PRO A 34 -13.19 8.98 10.04
N GLY A 35 -12.30 8.18 9.47
CA GLY A 35 -12.65 6.89 8.87
C GLY A 35 -12.91 6.93 7.36
N ASP A 36 -13.11 8.11 6.79
CA ASP A 36 -13.20 8.25 5.33
C ASP A 36 -11.86 7.94 4.67
N VAL A 37 -11.92 7.59 3.39
CA VAL A 37 -10.72 7.35 2.59
C VAL A 37 -10.41 8.59 1.77
N VAL A 38 -9.15 9.00 1.77
CA VAL A 38 -8.68 10.14 1.00
C VAL A 38 -7.67 9.67 -0.04
N LEU A 39 -7.69 10.32 -1.21
CA LEU A 39 -6.68 10.16 -2.24
C LEU A 39 -5.59 11.18 -2.01
N ILE A 40 -4.37 10.70 -1.91
CA ILE A 40 -3.19 11.52 -1.68
C ILE A 40 -2.36 11.48 -2.95
N THR A 41 -2.11 12.64 -3.55
CA THR A 41 -1.37 12.75 -4.80
C THR A 41 -0.09 13.54 -4.59
N GLY A 42 1.03 12.83 -4.60
CA GLY A 42 2.37 13.39 -4.75
C GLY A 42 2.81 13.22 -6.19
N ARG A 43 3.96 12.61 -6.41
CA ARG A 43 4.36 12.20 -7.76
C ARG A 43 3.55 11.01 -8.25
N ARG A 44 2.98 10.25 -7.32
CA ARG A 44 2.05 9.15 -7.55
C ARG A 44 0.85 9.32 -6.61
N SER A 45 -0.28 8.69 -6.93
CA SER A 45 -1.46 8.72 -6.07
C SER A 45 -1.59 7.43 -5.27
N THR A 46 -1.98 7.58 -4.02
CA THR A 46 -2.31 6.46 -3.13
C THR A 46 -3.51 6.84 -2.28
N VAL A 47 -4.00 5.89 -1.49
CA VAL A 47 -5.14 6.11 -0.61
C VAL A 47 -4.74 5.86 0.85
N ALA A 48 -5.40 6.56 1.75
CA ALA A 48 -5.20 6.39 3.17
C ALA A 48 -6.51 6.69 3.90
N ARG A 49 -6.59 6.20 5.14
CA ARG A 49 -7.75 6.40 6.00
C ARG A 49 -7.56 7.66 6.81
N ALA A 50 -8.51 8.57 6.73
CA ALA A 50 -8.44 9.85 7.44
C ALA A 50 -8.63 9.65 8.94
N VAL A 51 -7.73 10.23 9.72
CA VAL A 51 -7.79 10.23 11.18
C VAL A 51 -7.47 11.64 11.66
N GLN A 52 -8.13 12.06 12.73
CA GLN A 52 -7.93 13.39 13.28
C GLN A 52 -6.59 13.48 14.02
N ALA A 53 -5.84 14.53 13.76
CA ALA A 53 -4.61 14.82 14.49
C ALA A 53 -4.93 15.42 15.86
N PRO A 54 -4.03 15.27 16.85
CA PRO A 54 -4.21 15.92 18.14
C PRO A 54 -4.27 17.45 18.02
N PRO A 55 -4.92 18.14 18.99
CA PRO A 55 -5.02 19.61 18.94
C PRO A 55 -3.68 20.33 18.88
N SER A 56 -2.60 19.73 19.39
CA SER A 56 -1.26 20.29 19.32
C SER A 56 -0.72 20.48 17.91
N HIS A 57 -1.34 19.82 16.91
CA HIS A 57 -0.94 19.90 15.50
C HIS A 57 -1.91 20.73 14.65
N CYS A 58 -2.83 21.46 15.30
CA CYS A 58 -3.78 22.30 14.59
C CYS A 58 -3.10 23.53 13.98
N GLY A 59 -3.58 23.93 12.80
CA GLY A 59 -3.14 25.14 12.12
C GLY A 59 -1.82 25.01 11.37
N GLN A 60 -1.24 23.84 11.30
CA GLN A 60 0.05 23.61 10.64
C GLN A 60 -0.06 23.09 9.22
N TYR A 61 -1.28 22.78 8.76
CA TYR A 61 -1.55 22.26 7.40
C TYR A 61 -0.74 21.00 7.09
N LEU A 62 -0.71 20.06 8.05
CA LEU A 62 0.07 18.83 7.94
C LEU A 62 -0.82 17.63 7.60
N ILE A 63 -0.24 16.69 6.87
CA ILE A 63 -0.78 15.33 6.73
C ILE A 63 0.32 14.35 7.20
N MET A 64 0.01 13.61 8.24
CA MET A 64 0.96 12.71 8.89
C MET A 64 0.76 11.31 8.33
N MET A 65 1.78 10.81 7.65
CA MET A 65 1.75 9.51 6.95
C MET A 65 3.00 8.71 7.27
N ASP A 66 2.85 7.38 7.38
CA ASP A 66 4.02 6.52 7.59
C ASP A 66 4.88 6.42 6.33
N GLY A 67 6.06 5.79 6.46
CA GLY A 67 7.00 5.67 5.36
C GLY A 67 6.46 4.91 4.18
N ASN A 68 5.63 3.89 4.41
CA ASN A 68 5.03 3.11 3.33
C ASN A 68 4.03 3.95 2.52
N THR A 69 3.18 4.71 3.18
CA THR A 69 2.23 5.60 2.52
C THR A 69 2.94 6.72 1.75
N ARG A 70 3.98 7.31 2.36
CA ARG A 70 4.81 8.32 1.68
C ARG A 70 5.48 7.76 0.43
N ASN A 71 5.98 6.53 0.51
CA ASN A 71 6.58 5.85 -0.63
C ASN A 71 5.55 5.61 -1.74
N ASN A 72 4.34 5.20 -1.38
CA ASN A 72 3.26 4.99 -2.34
C ASN A 72 2.81 6.29 -3.02
N ALA A 73 2.84 7.41 -2.30
CA ALA A 73 2.55 8.73 -2.86
C ALA A 73 3.77 9.34 -3.57
N GLN A 74 4.94 8.76 -3.40
CA GLN A 74 6.22 9.31 -3.86
C GLN A 74 6.39 10.76 -3.41
N ALA A 75 6.16 10.98 -2.13
CA ALA A 75 6.29 12.28 -1.48
C ALA A 75 7.12 12.16 -0.20
N GLY A 76 8.10 13.01 -0.07
CA GLY A 76 8.94 13.06 1.13
C GLY A 76 8.36 13.99 2.19
N VAL A 77 8.93 13.90 3.40
CA VAL A 77 8.59 14.80 4.49
C VAL A 77 8.86 16.25 4.05
N ASP A 78 7.96 17.16 4.42
CA ASP A 78 7.96 18.58 4.08
C ASP A 78 7.55 18.89 2.64
N GLU A 79 7.30 17.89 1.80
CA GLU A 79 6.74 18.12 0.46
C GLU A 79 5.22 18.32 0.55
N LEU A 80 4.67 19.06 -0.43
CA LEU A 80 3.24 19.27 -0.53
C LEU A 80 2.59 18.17 -1.36
N VAL A 81 1.44 17.70 -0.90
CA VAL A 81 0.60 16.73 -1.61
C VAL A 81 -0.81 17.27 -1.74
N SER A 82 -1.51 16.84 -2.79
CA SER A 82 -2.93 17.11 -2.94
C SER A 82 -3.72 16.03 -2.24
N VAL A 83 -4.78 16.43 -1.51
CA VAL A 83 -5.63 15.51 -0.74
C VAL A 83 -7.07 15.77 -1.08
N LYS A 84 -7.84 14.72 -1.33
CA LYS A 84 -9.29 14.82 -1.53
C LYS A 84 -9.98 13.55 -1.06
N LYS A 85 -11.22 13.69 -0.63
CA LYS A 85 -12.05 12.54 -0.30
C LYS A 85 -12.38 11.75 -1.56
N VAL A 86 -12.33 10.42 -1.47
CA VAL A 86 -12.72 9.52 -2.55
C VAL A 86 -13.69 8.47 -2.03
N PRO A 87 -14.63 7.99 -2.87
CA PRO A 87 -15.46 6.86 -2.49
C PRO A 87 -14.61 5.60 -2.39
N PHE A 88 -15.03 4.68 -1.53
CA PHE A 88 -14.36 3.40 -1.40
C PHE A 88 -15.40 2.31 -1.17
N LYS A 89 -15.01 1.08 -1.46
CA LYS A 89 -15.83 -0.10 -1.21
C LYS A 89 -15.00 -1.16 -0.50
N ALA A 90 -15.67 -2.07 0.19
CA ALA A 90 -14.99 -3.23 0.75
C ALA A 90 -14.42 -4.07 -0.40
N ALA A 91 -13.18 -4.53 -0.25
CA ALA A 91 -12.55 -5.36 -1.26
C ALA A 91 -13.13 -6.76 -1.22
N ASN A 92 -13.59 -7.26 -2.36
CA ASN A 92 -13.94 -8.68 -2.52
C ASN A 92 -12.68 -9.51 -2.66
N SER A 93 -11.72 -9.01 -3.45
CA SER A 93 -10.43 -9.67 -3.63
C SER A 93 -9.33 -8.66 -3.91
N VAL A 94 -8.12 -9.03 -3.55
CA VAL A 94 -6.90 -8.27 -3.83
C VAL A 94 -5.85 -9.25 -4.33
N LEU A 95 -5.20 -8.90 -5.44
CA LEU A 95 -4.11 -9.68 -6.01
C LEU A 95 -2.79 -8.99 -5.68
N LEU A 96 -1.91 -9.72 -5.02
CA LEU A 96 -0.59 -9.22 -4.61
C LEU A 96 0.51 -9.99 -5.33
N SER A 97 1.61 -9.31 -5.62
CA SER A 97 2.80 -9.95 -6.14
C SER A 97 4.03 -9.57 -5.31
N PRO A 98 4.97 -10.50 -5.09
CA PRO A 98 6.21 -10.18 -4.39
C PRO A 98 7.02 -9.13 -5.15
N VAL A 99 7.57 -8.17 -4.42
CA VAL A 99 8.45 -7.14 -5.02
C VAL A 99 9.79 -7.75 -5.39
N GLN A 100 10.30 -8.67 -4.56
CA GLN A 100 11.58 -9.32 -4.81
C GLN A 100 11.36 -10.74 -5.36
N ALA A 101 12.04 -11.07 -6.45
CA ALA A 101 11.88 -12.34 -7.13
C ALA A 101 12.22 -13.55 -6.24
N ASN A 102 13.14 -13.39 -5.29
CA ASN A 102 13.56 -14.46 -4.37
C ASN A 102 12.66 -14.60 -3.14
N GLN A 103 11.65 -13.74 -2.99
CA GLN A 103 10.81 -13.73 -1.80
C GLN A 103 9.81 -14.89 -1.77
N GLY A 104 9.39 -15.36 -2.94
CA GLY A 104 8.40 -16.43 -3.04
C GLY A 104 6.98 -15.99 -2.71
N VAL A 105 6.06 -16.91 -2.90
CA VAL A 105 4.63 -16.71 -2.60
C VAL A 105 4.36 -17.28 -1.21
N PRO A 106 3.54 -16.61 -0.38
CA PRO A 106 3.18 -17.14 0.93
C PRO A 106 2.50 -18.50 0.85
N THR A 107 2.70 -19.30 1.89
CA THR A 107 2.00 -20.59 2.02
C THR A 107 0.53 -20.37 2.36
N ASP A 108 -0.28 -21.40 2.14
CA ASP A 108 -1.71 -21.35 2.50
C ASP A 108 -1.94 -21.09 3.99
N GLU A 109 -1.00 -21.52 4.83
CA GLU A 109 -1.06 -21.26 6.27
C GLU A 109 -0.77 -19.80 6.64
N GLU A 110 0.05 -19.13 5.86
CA GLU A 110 0.41 -17.73 6.07
C GLU A 110 -0.68 -16.75 5.61
N ILE A 111 -1.51 -17.14 4.64
CA ILE A 111 -2.51 -16.24 4.04
C ILE A 111 -3.53 -15.70 5.04
N PRO A 112 -4.13 -16.51 5.94
CA PRO A 112 -5.05 -15.97 6.95
C PRO A 112 -4.39 -14.94 7.87
N HIS A 113 -3.13 -15.17 8.21
CA HIS A 113 -2.37 -14.26 9.06
C HIS A 113 -2.09 -12.94 8.34
N ILE A 114 -1.73 -13.01 7.06
CA ILE A 114 -1.54 -11.83 6.21
C ILE A 114 -2.84 -11.03 6.12
N ARG A 115 -3.98 -11.70 5.91
CA ARG A 115 -5.29 -11.05 5.86
C ARG A 115 -5.57 -10.29 7.15
N GLN A 116 -5.27 -10.89 8.29
CA GLN A 116 -5.47 -10.25 9.59
C GLN A 116 -4.59 -9.00 9.74
N LEU A 117 -3.34 -9.05 9.28
CA LEU A 117 -2.43 -7.91 9.33
C LEU A 117 -2.87 -6.77 8.41
N LEU A 118 -3.47 -7.09 7.27
CA LEU A 118 -3.90 -6.10 6.28
C LEU A 118 -5.32 -5.60 6.51
N GLN A 119 -6.07 -6.20 7.42
CA GLN A 119 -7.46 -5.82 7.68
C GLN A 119 -7.58 -4.35 8.08
N GLY A 120 -8.49 -3.64 7.45
CA GLY A 120 -8.71 -2.22 7.70
C GLY A 120 -7.82 -1.30 6.86
N LEU A 121 -6.93 -1.84 6.06
CA LEU A 121 -6.03 -1.05 5.23
C LEU A 121 -6.70 -0.66 3.91
N PRO A 122 -6.75 0.63 3.57
CA PRO A 122 -7.20 1.04 2.24
C PRO A 122 -6.06 0.86 1.24
N VAL A 123 -6.39 0.34 0.06
CA VAL A 123 -5.40 0.10 -1.00
C VAL A 123 -5.96 0.47 -2.36
N THR A 124 -5.05 0.73 -3.29
CA THR A 124 -5.36 0.90 -4.70
C THR A 124 -4.28 0.22 -5.54
N ILE A 125 -4.58 -0.04 -6.81
CA ILE A 125 -3.64 -0.73 -7.71
C ILE A 125 -2.33 0.04 -7.79
N GLY A 126 -1.22 -0.68 -7.70
CA GLY A 126 0.13 -0.13 -7.76
C GLY A 126 0.73 0.22 -6.41
N ASP A 127 -0.04 0.14 -5.33
CA ASP A 127 0.50 0.37 -3.98
C ASP A 127 1.48 -0.74 -3.60
N ASN A 128 2.49 -0.39 -2.82
CA ASN A 128 3.35 -1.35 -2.14
C ASN A 128 2.86 -1.52 -0.71
N LEU A 129 2.77 -2.78 -0.30
CA LEU A 129 2.40 -3.15 1.07
C LEU A 129 3.59 -3.85 1.70
N GLN A 130 3.89 -3.48 2.94
CA GLN A 130 4.94 -4.12 3.70
C GLN A 130 4.33 -4.96 4.82
N ILE A 131 4.65 -6.24 4.84
CA ILE A 131 4.13 -7.18 5.83
C ILE A 131 5.31 -7.68 6.67
N THR A 132 5.21 -7.53 7.97
CA THR A 132 6.22 -8.00 8.90
C THR A 132 5.64 -9.12 9.75
N PHE A 133 6.22 -10.31 9.62
CA PHE A 133 5.90 -11.42 10.51
C PHE A 133 6.80 -11.36 11.74
N LEU A 134 6.28 -11.83 12.86
CA LEU A 134 7.03 -11.82 14.12
C LEU A 134 8.35 -12.58 13.96
N GLY A 135 9.47 -11.91 14.23
CA GLY A 135 10.79 -12.51 14.16
C GLY A 135 11.36 -12.67 12.75
N ALA A 136 10.68 -12.17 11.73
CA ALA A 136 11.13 -12.29 10.34
C ALA A 136 11.40 -10.90 9.73
N ARG A 137 12.09 -10.91 8.59
CA ARG A 137 12.32 -9.69 7.83
C ARG A 137 11.00 -9.25 7.16
N PRO A 138 10.78 -7.93 7.02
CA PRO A 138 9.61 -7.45 6.29
C PRO A 138 9.59 -7.97 4.86
N ARG A 139 8.40 -8.33 4.39
CA ARG A 139 8.18 -8.73 3.00
C ARG A 139 7.35 -7.66 2.31
N SER A 140 7.73 -7.31 1.10
CA SER A 140 7.05 -6.26 0.33
C SER A 140 6.28 -6.88 -0.83
N TYR A 141 5.05 -6.40 -1.02
CA TYR A 141 4.16 -6.86 -2.09
C TYR A 141 3.60 -5.67 -2.83
N THR A 142 3.36 -5.84 -4.13
CA THR A 142 2.68 -4.83 -4.94
C THR A 142 1.23 -5.25 -5.15
N VAL A 143 0.31 -4.31 -5.05
CA VAL A 143 -1.10 -4.54 -5.38
C VAL A 143 -1.25 -4.52 -6.90
N ASP A 144 -1.41 -5.68 -7.50
CA ASP A 144 -1.56 -5.83 -8.95
C ASP A 144 -3.00 -5.67 -9.41
N GLY A 145 -3.96 -5.99 -8.55
CA GLY A 145 -5.36 -5.87 -8.87
C GLY A 145 -6.24 -5.84 -7.64
N THR A 146 -7.38 -5.22 -7.79
CA THR A 146 -8.43 -5.17 -6.77
C THR A 146 -9.79 -5.43 -7.42
N ASN A 147 -10.69 -6.02 -6.66
CA ASN A 147 -12.08 -6.17 -7.05
C ASN A 147 -12.97 -5.67 -5.90
N PRO A 148 -13.76 -4.61 -6.08
CA PRO A 148 -13.87 -3.77 -7.30
C PRO A 148 -12.63 -2.92 -7.54
N ARG A 149 -12.54 -2.32 -8.72
CA ARG A 149 -11.45 -1.41 -9.05
C ARG A 149 -11.60 -0.09 -8.31
N GLY A 150 -10.47 0.57 -8.06
CA GLY A 150 -10.43 1.86 -7.38
C GLY A 150 -9.94 1.72 -5.95
N ALA A 151 -10.34 2.64 -5.08
CA ALA A 151 -10.01 2.57 -3.67
C ALA A 151 -10.85 1.51 -2.99
N VAL A 152 -10.21 0.55 -2.35
CA VAL A 152 -10.89 -0.53 -1.63
C VAL A 152 -10.32 -0.67 -0.23
N LEU A 153 -11.15 -1.14 0.67
CA LEU A 153 -10.77 -1.41 2.05
C LEU A 153 -10.68 -2.91 2.26
N ILE A 154 -9.54 -3.39 2.73
CA ILE A 154 -9.36 -4.81 3.04
C ILE A 154 -10.13 -5.14 4.30
N SER A 155 -10.97 -6.17 4.23
CA SER A 155 -11.79 -6.63 5.34
C SER A 155 -11.48 -8.09 5.67
N SER A 156 -12.11 -8.60 6.71
CA SER A 156 -11.97 -10.02 7.08
C SER A 156 -12.47 -10.97 5.99
N ASP A 157 -13.36 -10.49 5.12
CA ASP A 157 -13.96 -11.29 4.04
C ASP A 157 -13.23 -11.16 2.71
N THR A 158 -12.19 -10.31 2.64
CA THR A 158 -11.43 -10.10 1.41
C THR A 158 -10.61 -11.35 1.08
N ALA A 159 -10.77 -11.85 -0.14
CA ALA A 159 -9.91 -12.91 -0.64
C ALA A 159 -8.57 -12.30 -1.08
N ILE A 160 -7.48 -12.80 -0.53
CA ILE A 160 -6.13 -12.34 -0.87
C ILE A 160 -5.46 -13.42 -1.70
N ALA A 161 -5.14 -13.09 -2.95
CA ALA A 161 -4.44 -13.97 -3.86
C ALA A 161 -3.03 -13.44 -4.13
N PHE A 162 -2.12 -14.34 -4.43
CA PHE A 162 -0.74 -13.99 -4.72
C PHE A 162 -0.38 -14.48 -6.10
N ARG A 163 0.27 -13.60 -6.87
CA ARG A 163 0.82 -13.95 -8.18
C ARG A 163 2.25 -14.44 -7.97
N ALA A 164 2.60 -15.55 -8.60
CA ALA A 164 3.98 -16.04 -8.57
C ALA A 164 4.91 -15.02 -9.26
N PRO A 165 6.15 -14.86 -8.79
CA PRO A 165 7.09 -13.96 -9.45
C PRO A 165 7.29 -14.39 -10.91
N GLU A 166 7.19 -13.44 -11.82
CA GLU A 166 7.44 -13.69 -13.23
C GLU A 166 8.95 -13.95 -13.43
N ILE A 167 9.27 -15.11 -13.91
CA ILE A 167 10.61 -15.36 -14.41
C ILE A 167 10.67 -14.63 -15.74
N SER A 168 11.57 -13.65 -15.86
CA SER A 168 11.70 -12.93 -17.12
C SER A 168 11.93 -13.92 -18.26
N ALA A 169 11.29 -13.66 -19.40
CA ALA A 169 11.44 -14.51 -20.57
C ALA A 169 12.92 -14.69 -20.95
N GLU A 170 13.73 -13.67 -20.71
CA GLU A 170 15.18 -13.74 -20.94
C GLU A 170 15.87 -14.77 -20.07
N ARG A 171 15.51 -14.85 -18.79
CA ARG A 171 16.10 -15.86 -17.89
C ARG A 171 15.68 -17.27 -18.26
N ALA A 172 14.41 -17.45 -18.57
CA ALA A 172 13.90 -18.74 -19.01
C ALA A 172 14.57 -19.18 -20.30
N PHE A 173 14.76 -18.28 -21.24
CA PHE A 173 15.45 -18.57 -22.50
C PHE A 173 16.91 -18.93 -22.27
N ARG A 174 17.63 -18.21 -21.41
CA ARG A 174 19.03 -18.52 -21.10
C ARG A 174 19.21 -19.88 -20.47
N VAL A 175 18.34 -20.25 -19.53
CA VAL A 175 18.40 -21.57 -18.87
C VAL A 175 18.20 -22.68 -19.90
N SER A 176 17.20 -22.54 -20.78
CA SER A 176 16.96 -23.52 -21.86
C SER A 176 18.12 -23.60 -22.83
N TYR A 177 18.72 -22.49 -23.17
CA TYR A 177 19.86 -22.43 -24.07
C TYR A 177 21.11 -23.13 -23.49
N GLU A 178 21.38 -22.90 -22.23
CA GLU A 178 22.50 -23.55 -21.54
C GLU A 178 22.35 -25.06 -21.47
N ASP A 179 21.13 -25.54 -21.21
CA ASP A 179 20.87 -26.98 -21.21
C ASP A 179 21.08 -27.60 -22.59
N ILE A 180 20.62 -26.95 -23.66
CA ILE A 180 20.82 -27.40 -25.04
C ILE A 180 22.28 -27.34 -25.39
N GLY A 181 23.00 -26.28 -25.01
CA GLY A 181 24.42 -26.16 -25.25
C GLY A 181 25.26 -27.26 -24.58
N GLY A 182 24.83 -27.68 -23.38
CA GLY A 182 25.47 -28.80 -22.68
C GLY A 182 25.30 -30.12 -23.37
N LEU A 183 24.16 -30.37 -24.01
CA LEU A 183 23.87 -31.58 -24.76
C LEU A 183 24.65 -31.65 -26.09
N ASP A 184 24.84 -30.51 -26.74
CA ASP A 184 25.55 -30.43 -28.02
C ASP A 184 27.03 -30.72 -27.94
N ARG A 185 27.58 -30.82 -26.75
CA ARG A 185 29.02 -31.15 -26.55
C ARG A 185 29.34 -32.62 -26.65
N GLU A 186 28.37 -33.49 -26.66
CA GLU A 186 28.53 -34.92 -26.83
C GLU A 186 28.40 -35.31 -28.31
#